data_a732b7b147d0955a38e67279ad4ef675
#
_entry.id   a732b7b147d0955a38e67279ad4ef675
#
_cell.length_a   1.000
_cell.length_b   1.000
_cell.length_c   1.000
_cell.angle_alpha   90.00
_cell.angle_beta   90.00
_cell.angle_gamma   90.00
#
_symmetry.space_group_name_H-M   'P 1'
#
loop_
_entity.id
_entity.type
_entity.pdbx_description
1 polymer ?
#
loop_
_entity_poly.entity_id
_entity_poly.type
_entity_poly.pdbx_seq_one_letter_code
_entity_poly.pdbx_strand_id
1 'polypeptide(L)'
;MHNFSVLIADDDAVIRMDLRSLLEELGHTVVGEADNGDDAYRLARSLRPSVALLDVRMPRATGLEAAAAISRERICAVVLLTAYSEAPMIEEATKAGVLAYLVKPVRREEIQPALQIAQARFRELTAIEHERNELHERIETDDLLRRARGVLMRRHAISEREATRRMQAQAVSSGV
;
A
#
# COMPACT_ATOMS: atom_id res chain seq x y z
N MET A 1 -0.52 -23.35 -0.76
CA MET A 1 -1.40 -22.35 -0.11
C MET A 1 -0.54 -21.13 0.22
N HIS A 2 -1.00 -19.89 -0.05
CA HIS A 2 -0.23 -18.72 0.32
C HIS A 2 -0.48 -18.42 1.81
N ASN A 3 0.56 -18.43 2.60
CA ASN A 3 0.53 -17.95 3.99
C ASN A 3 0.65 -16.41 3.97
N PHE A 4 -0.30 -15.71 4.58
CA PHE A 4 -0.27 -14.26 4.73
C PHE A 4 0.01 -13.89 6.19
N SER A 5 0.79 -12.83 6.40
CA SER A 5 0.84 -12.14 7.68
C SER A 5 -0.35 -11.18 7.77
N VAL A 6 -1.18 -11.33 8.80
CA VAL A 6 -2.46 -10.62 8.93
C VAL A 6 -2.47 -9.79 10.21
N LEU A 7 -2.86 -8.53 10.10
CA LEU A 7 -3.25 -7.67 11.20
C LEU A 7 -4.77 -7.72 11.34
N ILE A 8 -5.27 -7.89 12.56
CA ILE A 8 -6.71 -7.86 12.87
C ILE A 8 -7.00 -6.60 13.69
N ALA A 9 -8.07 -5.89 13.34
CA ALA A 9 -8.58 -4.80 14.17
C ALA A 9 -10.10 -4.86 14.28
N ASP A 10 -10.59 -4.95 15.51
CA ASP A 10 -12.00 -5.00 15.89
C ASP A 10 -12.08 -4.59 17.36
N ASP A 11 -13.08 -3.83 17.78
CA ASP A 11 -13.23 -3.44 19.19
C ASP A 11 -13.75 -4.57 20.08
N ASP A 12 -14.40 -5.60 19.49
CA ASP A 12 -14.83 -6.79 20.20
C ASP A 12 -13.71 -7.84 20.28
N ALA A 13 -13.27 -8.11 21.52
CA ALA A 13 -12.21 -9.10 21.78
C ALA A 13 -12.62 -10.54 21.39
N VAL A 14 -13.93 -10.88 21.45
CA VAL A 14 -14.40 -12.20 21.07
C VAL A 14 -14.29 -12.38 19.57
N ILE A 15 -14.68 -11.37 18.80
CA ILE A 15 -14.55 -11.40 17.34
C ILE A 15 -13.07 -11.49 16.94
N ARG A 16 -12.17 -10.76 17.58
CA ARG A 16 -10.72 -10.87 17.32
C ARG A 16 -10.20 -12.27 17.57
N MET A 17 -10.61 -12.89 18.68
CA MET A 17 -10.22 -14.27 19.03
C MET A 17 -10.72 -15.29 17.99
N ASP A 18 -11.96 -15.17 17.54
CA ASP A 18 -12.54 -16.04 16.53
C ASP A 18 -11.83 -15.89 15.18
N LEU A 19 -11.61 -14.65 14.75
CA LEU A 19 -10.87 -14.35 13.51
C LEU A 19 -9.44 -14.90 13.56
N ARG A 20 -8.75 -14.75 14.70
CA ARG A 20 -7.41 -15.33 14.89
C ARG A 20 -7.46 -16.83 14.68
N SER A 21 -8.35 -17.54 15.38
CA SER A 21 -8.49 -19.00 15.26
C SER A 21 -8.74 -19.42 13.81
N LEU A 22 -9.66 -18.76 13.12
CA LEU A 22 -10.00 -19.06 11.72
C LEU A 22 -8.80 -18.83 10.78
N LEU A 23 -8.06 -17.74 10.97
CA LEU A 23 -6.89 -17.41 10.16
C LEU A 23 -5.75 -18.42 10.38
N GLU A 24 -5.47 -18.77 11.64
CA GLU A 24 -4.42 -19.74 11.99
C GLU A 24 -4.76 -21.16 11.47
N GLU A 25 -6.03 -21.58 11.55
CA GLU A 25 -6.51 -22.83 10.96
C GLU A 25 -6.39 -22.87 9.43
N LEU A 26 -6.48 -21.71 8.76
CA LEU A 26 -6.26 -21.58 7.31
C LEU A 26 -4.78 -21.48 6.93
N GLY A 27 -3.88 -21.48 7.93
CA GLY A 27 -2.43 -21.45 7.74
C GLY A 27 -1.87 -20.04 7.56
N HIS A 28 -2.62 -18.99 7.99
CA HIS A 28 -2.14 -17.62 8.05
C HIS A 28 -1.48 -17.31 9.40
N THR A 29 -0.70 -16.23 9.46
CA THR A 29 -0.04 -15.79 10.70
C THR A 29 -0.63 -14.47 11.14
N VAL A 30 -1.26 -14.41 12.31
CA VAL A 30 -1.71 -13.15 12.90
C VAL A 30 -0.52 -12.48 13.58
N VAL A 31 -0.08 -11.35 13.02
CA VAL A 31 1.12 -10.62 13.46
C VAL A 31 0.82 -9.48 14.43
N GLY A 32 -0.44 -9.08 14.56
CA GLY A 32 -0.86 -8.04 15.49
C GLY A 32 -2.37 -7.98 15.61
N GLU A 33 -2.82 -7.39 16.72
CA GLU A 33 -4.23 -7.09 17.00
C GLU A 33 -4.38 -5.67 17.51
N ALA A 34 -5.47 -5.02 17.15
CA ALA A 34 -5.87 -3.71 17.62
C ALA A 34 -7.36 -3.69 18.00
N ASP A 35 -7.74 -2.78 18.88
CA ASP A 35 -9.12 -2.54 19.32
C ASP A 35 -9.67 -1.20 18.81
N ASN A 36 -8.91 -0.48 18.00
CA ASN A 36 -9.25 0.84 17.46
C ASN A 36 -8.42 1.16 16.22
N GLY A 37 -8.87 2.16 15.45
CA GLY A 37 -8.25 2.52 14.17
C GLY A 37 -6.85 3.13 14.29
N ASP A 38 -6.57 3.92 15.35
CA ASP A 38 -5.26 4.54 15.54
C ASP A 38 -4.17 3.48 15.77
N ASP A 39 -4.46 2.50 16.63
CA ASP A 39 -3.54 1.40 16.92
C ASP A 39 -3.40 0.47 15.71
N ALA A 40 -4.50 0.23 14.97
CA ALA A 40 -4.46 -0.54 13.74
C ALA A 40 -3.51 0.08 12.71
N TYR A 41 -3.62 1.39 12.46
CA TYR A 41 -2.71 2.11 11.57
C TYR A 41 -1.26 2.05 12.06
N ARG A 42 -1.02 2.31 13.36
CA ARG A 42 0.33 2.27 13.94
C ARG A 42 0.97 0.88 13.81
N LEU A 43 0.22 -0.17 14.11
CA LEU A 43 0.68 -1.55 13.97
C LEU A 43 0.90 -1.93 12.50
N ALA A 44 0.00 -1.56 11.59
CA ALA A 44 0.19 -1.78 10.16
C ALA A 44 1.50 -1.17 9.67
N ARG A 45 1.80 0.06 10.07
CA ARG A 45 3.02 0.77 9.69
C ARG A 45 4.30 0.12 10.22
N SER A 46 4.27 -0.38 11.46
CA SER A 46 5.44 -1.00 12.11
C SER A 46 5.67 -2.44 11.67
N LEU A 47 4.61 -3.23 11.53
CA LEU A 47 4.69 -4.67 11.25
C LEU A 47 4.69 -4.99 9.76
N ARG A 48 4.21 -4.07 8.90
CA ARG A 48 4.08 -4.27 7.46
C ARG A 48 3.43 -5.62 7.11
N PRO A 49 2.21 -5.91 7.60
CA PRO A 49 1.54 -7.17 7.31
C PRO A 49 1.25 -7.31 5.82
N SER A 50 0.95 -8.52 5.36
CA SER A 50 0.46 -8.73 3.99
C SER A 50 -0.94 -8.13 3.81
N VAL A 51 -1.81 -8.30 4.82
CA VAL A 51 -3.20 -7.85 4.80
C VAL A 51 -3.59 -7.33 6.19
N ALA A 52 -4.38 -6.25 6.23
CA ALA A 52 -5.07 -5.78 7.42
C ALA A 52 -6.58 -6.08 7.28
N LEU A 53 -7.15 -6.81 8.25
CA LEU A 53 -8.58 -7.00 8.44
C LEU A 53 -9.06 -5.98 9.47
N LEU A 54 -9.92 -5.04 9.07
CA LEU A 54 -10.33 -3.91 9.91
C LEU A 54 -11.85 -3.88 10.04
N ASP A 55 -12.37 -3.90 11.25
CA ASP A 55 -13.77 -3.58 11.47
C ASP A 55 -14.05 -2.12 11.11
N VAL A 56 -15.20 -1.87 10.47
CA VAL A 56 -15.60 -0.51 10.07
C VAL A 56 -15.80 0.39 11.27
N ARG A 57 -16.46 -0.13 12.33
CA ARG A 57 -16.80 0.64 13.52
C ARG A 57 -15.90 0.30 14.69
N MET A 58 -15.00 1.19 14.99
CA MET A 58 -14.14 1.11 16.17
C MET A 58 -14.09 2.45 16.88
N PRO A 59 -13.78 2.47 18.20
CA PRO A 59 -13.61 3.70 18.95
C PRO A 59 -12.37 4.49 18.50
N ARG A 60 -12.34 5.78 18.86
CA ARG A 60 -11.27 6.74 18.51
C ARG A 60 -11.23 7.00 17.01
N ALA A 61 -10.45 6.26 16.26
CA ALA A 61 -10.49 6.29 14.80
C ALA A 61 -11.26 5.07 14.26
N THR A 62 -12.10 5.28 13.27
CA THR A 62 -12.86 4.22 12.59
C THR A 62 -11.91 3.35 11.73
N GLY A 63 -12.33 2.12 11.46
CA GLY A 63 -11.58 1.27 10.52
C GLY A 63 -11.50 1.85 9.12
N LEU A 64 -12.47 2.66 8.72
CA LEU A 64 -12.44 3.34 7.43
C LEU A 64 -11.35 4.43 7.37
N GLU A 65 -11.19 5.21 8.44
CA GLU A 65 -10.10 6.20 8.56
C GLU A 65 -8.74 5.53 8.58
N ALA A 66 -8.60 4.43 9.34
CA ALA A 66 -7.38 3.62 9.34
C ALA A 66 -7.08 3.02 7.95
N ALA A 67 -8.11 2.48 7.29
CA ALA A 67 -8.02 1.95 5.92
C ALA A 67 -7.53 3.00 4.93
N ALA A 68 -8.08 4.22 4.99
CA ALA A 68 -7.67 5.33 4.12
C ALA A 68 -6.19 5.72 4.34
N ALA A 69 -5.74 5.76 5.60
CA ALA A 69 -4.35 6.06 5.92
C ALA A 69 -3.38 4.96 5.44
N ILE A 70 -3.71 3.69 5.71
CA ILE A 70 -2.94 2.51 5.29
C ILE A 70 -2.85 2.43 3.76
N SER A 71 -3.97 2.65 3.06
CA SER A 71 -4.04 2.61 1.60
C SER A 71 -3.27 3.76 0.95
N ARG A 72 -3.38 4.98 1.48
CA ARG A 72 -2.66 6.16 0.98
C ARG A 72 -1.14 5.98 1.06
N GLU A 73 -0.64 5.39 2.15
CA GLU A 73 0.79 5.13 2.35
C GLU A 73 1.25 3.79 1.73
N ARG A 74 0.37 3.05 1.06
CA ARG A 74 0.68 1.74 0.47
C ARG A 74 1.37 0.79 1.47
N ILE A 75 0.84 0.71 2.69
CA ILE A 75 1.44 -0.11 3.74
C ILE A 75 1.18 -1.59 3.49
N CYS A 76 -0.09 -1.96 3.28
CA CYS A 76 -0.54 -3.33 3.01
C CYS A 76 -1.92 -3.34 2.34
N ALA A 77 -2.37 -4.51 1.90
CA ALA A 77 -3.73 -4.70 1.45
C ALA A 77 -4.71 -4.52 2.61
N VAL A 78 -5.88 -3.91 2.35
CA VAL A 78 -6.92 -3.71 3.36
C VAL A 78 -8.19 -4.45 2.97
N VAL A 79 -8.73 -5.21 3.92
CA VAL A 79 -10.04 -5.85 3.86
C VAL A 79 -10.88 -5.31 5.02
N LEU A 80 -12.07 -4.78 4.74
CA LEU A 80 -12.99 -4.33 5.78
C LEU A 80 -13.89 -5.46 6.25
N LEU A 81 -14.18 -5.46 7.54
CA LEU A 81 -15.22 -6.27 8.18
C LEU A 81 -16.43 -5.36 8.39
N THR A 82 -17.59 -5.71 7.86
CA THR A 82 -18.78 -4.84 7.89
C THR A 82 -20.00 -5.63 8.37
N ALA A 83 -20.90 -4.97 9.10
CA ALA A 83 -22.24 -5.51 9.34
C ALA A 83 -23.10 -5.35 8.08
N TYR A 84 -24.06 -6.25 7.87
CA TYR A 84 -24.95 -6.25 6.69
C TYR A 84 -25.69 -4.92 6.45
N SER A 85 -25.93 -4.16 7.53
CA SER A 85 -26.61 -2.86 7.50
C SER A 85 -25.77 -1.69 6.97
N GLU A 86 -24.50 -1.92 6.64
CA GLU A 86 -23.52 -0.87 6.26
C GLU A 86 -23.24 -0.79 4.74
N ALA A 87 -24.11 -1.42 3.94
CA ALA A 87 -24.00 -1.38 2.48
C ALA A 87 -23.78 0.02 1.86
N PRO A 88 -24.35 1.13 2.40
CA PRO A 88 -24.06 2.47 1.90
C PRO A 88 -22.59 2.92 2.08
N MET A 89 -21.85 2.32 3.00
CA MET A 89 -20.42 2.63 3.26
C MET A 89 -19.47 2.00 2.23
N ILE A 90 -19.95 1.13 1.36
CA ILE A 90 -19.11 0.49 0.32
C ILE A 90 -18.51 1.52 -0.63
N GLU A 91 -19.24 2.59 -0.96
CA GLU A 91 -18.69 3.68 -1.79
C GLU A 91 -17.59 4.45 -1.08
N GLU A 92 -17.75 4.71 0.22
CA GLU A 92 -16.71 5.36 1.03
C GLU A 92 -15.50 4.45 1.20
N ALA A 93 -15.71 3.16 1.42
CA ALA A 93 -14.66 2.15 1.49
C ALA A 93 -13.84 2.09 0.18
N THR A 94 -14.53 2.16 -0.96
CA THR A 94 -13.85 2.19 -2.27
C THR A 94 -13.00 3.44 -2.43
N LYS A 95 -13.50 4.61 -2.01
CA LYS A 95 -12.74 5.87 -2.00
C LYS A 95 -11.56 5.85 -1.03
N ALA A 96 -11.69 5.12 0.08
CA ALA A 96 -10.62 4.88 1.05
C ALA A 96 -9.54 3.91 0.55
N GLY A 97 -9.68 3.32 -0.65
CA GLY A 97 -8.71 2.39 -1.22
C GLY A 97 -8.79 0.97 -0.66
N VAL A 98 -9.94 0.59 -0.10
CA VAL A 98 -10.22 -0.77 0.37
C VAL A 98 -10.34 -1.71 -0.82
N LEU A 99 -9.71 -2.89 -0.73
CA LEU A 99 -9.58 -3.81 -1.85
C LEU A 99 -10.57 -4.98 -1.81
N ALA A 100 -11.10 -5.30 -0.63
CA ALA A 100 -12.15 -6.28 -0.43
C ALA A 100 -12.90 -5.99 0.88
N TYR A 101 -14.05 -6.61 1.06
CA TYR A 101 -14.79 -6.59 2.33
C TYR A 101 -15.36 -7.98 2.64
N LEU A 102 -15.61 -8.23 3.92
CA LEU A 102 -16.27 -9.41 4.46
C LEU A 102 -17.45 -8.97 5.33
N VAL A 103 -18.56 -9.67 5.23
CA VAL A 103 -19.77 -9.38 6.02
C VAL A 103 -19.76 -10.23 7.29
N LYS A 104 -19.97 -9.60 8.45
CA LYS A 104 -20.11 -10.30 9.73
C LYS A 104 -21.48 -11.00 9.84
N PRO A 105 -21.54 -12.23 10.36
CA PRO A 105 -20.45 -13.06 10.86
C PRO A 105 -19.58 -13.64 9.71
N VAL A 106 -18.28 -13.53 9.84
CA VAL A 106 -17.31 -13.96 8.80
C VAL A 106 -17.30 -15.48 8.71
N ARG A 107 -17.48 -16.01 7.50
CA ARG A 107 -17.44 -17.45 7.24
C ARG A 107 -16.02 -17.87 6.82
N ARG A 108 -15.65 -19.07 7.27
CA ARG A 108 -14.32 -19.64 6.97
C ARG A 108 -13.98 -19.65 5.47
N GLU A 109 -14.97 -20.05 4.65
CA GLU A 109 -14.83 -20.15 3.19
C GLU A 109 -14.64 -18.80 2.48
N GLU A 110 -15.02 -17.70 3.12
CA GLU A 110 -14.93 -16.34 2.56
C GLU A 110 -13.57 -15.69 2.81
N ILE A 111 -12.85 -16.08 3.87
CA ILE A 111 -11.60 -15.47 4.29
C ILE A 111 -10.52 -15.61 3.21
N GLN A 112 -10.22 -16.85 2.80
CA GLN A 112 -9.15 -17.13 1.87
C GLN A 112 -9.30 -16.40 0.52
N PRO A 113 -10.49 -16.42 -0.14
CA PRO A 113 -10.70 -15.65 -1.36
C PRO A 113 -10.54 -14.14 -1.17
N ALA A 114 -11.08 -13.58 -0.07
CA ALA A 114 -10.97 -12.15 0.20
C ALA A 114 -9.52 -11.68 0.38
N LEU A 115 -8.72 -12.44 1.15
CA LEU A 115 -7.30 -12.14 1.34
C LEU A 115 -6.52 -12.22 0.01
N GLN A 116 -6.79 -13.24 -0.80
CA GLN A 116 -6.13 -13.42 -2.09
C GLN A 116 -6.47 -12.29 -3.07
N ILE A 117 -7.75 -11.91 -3.17
CA ILE A 117 -8.20 -10.82 -4.04
C ILE A 117 -7.58 -9.50 -3.59
N ALA A 118 -7.64 -9.19 -2.29
CA ALA A 118 -7.07 -7.97 -1.75
C ALA A 118 -5.57 -7.88 -2.02
N GLN A 119 -4.84 -8.96 -1.78
CA GLN A 119 -3.41 -9.00 -1.99
C GLN A 119 -3.01 -8.93 -3.47
N ALA A 120 -3.76 -9.58 -4.35
CA ALA A 120 -3.52 -9.49 -5.80
C ALA A 120 -3.71 -8.05 -6.31
N ARG A 121 -4.81 -7.41 -5.93
CA ARG A 121 -5.09 -6.00 -6.29
C ARG A 121 -4.07 -5.03 -5.71
N PHE A 122 -3.64 -5.27 -4.47
CA PHE A 122 -2.60 -4.44 -3.84
C PHE A 122 -1.28 -4.49 -4.61
N ARG A 123 -0.85 -5.70 -5.00
CA ARG A 123 0.36 -5.90 -5.81
C ARG A 123 0.27 -5.22 -7.17
N GLU A 124 -0.87 -5.34 -7.83
CA GLU A 124 -1.12 -4.70 -9.13
C GLU A 124 -1.01 -3.17 -9.02
N LEU A 125 -1.69 -2.57 -8.03
CA LEU A 125 -1.66 -1.13 -7.80
C LEU A 125 -0.25 -0.62 -7.47
N THR A 126 0.49 -1.33 -6.62
CA THR A 126 1.86 -0.95 -6.25
C THR A 126 2.84 -1.09 -7.42
N ALA A 127 2.66 -2.10 -8.27
CA ALA A 127 3.48 -2.27 -9.49
C ALA A 127 3.27 -1.12 -10.48
N ILE A 128 2.01 -0.73 -10.73
CA ILE A 128 1.66 0.40 -11.62
C ILE A 128 2.25 1.71 -11.09
N GLU A 129 2.17 1.95 -9.79
CA GLU A 129 2.74 3.17 -9.18
C GLU A 129 4.27 3.19 -9.27
N HIS A 130 4.92 2.05 -9.10
CA HIS A 130 6.37 1.95 -9.23
C HIS A 130 6.82 2.28 -10.66
N GLU A 131 6.19 1.66 -11.66
CA GLU A 131 6.46 1.94 -13.07
C GLU A 131 6.23 3.42 -13.43
N ARG A 132 5.13 4.01 -12.94
CA ARG A 132 4.83 5.43 -13.12
C ARG A 132 5.93 6.32 -12.53
N ASN A 133 6.41 6.02 -11.32
CA ASN A 133 7.44 6.81 -10.64
C ASN A 133 8.78 6.68 -11.37
N GLU A 134 9.17 5.49 -11.81
CA GLU A 134 10.37 5.28 -12.61
C GLU A 134 10.35 6.07 -13.93
N LEU A 135 9.19 6.08 -14.62
CA LEU A 135 9.03 6.87 -15.85
C LEU A 135 9.14 8.37 -15.56
N HIS A 136 8.59 8.83 -14.44
CA HIS A 136 8.64 10.24 -14.04
C HIS A 136 10.08 10.68 -13.75
N GLU A 137 10.83 9.89 -12.98
CA GLU A 137 12.24 10.13 -12.68
C GLU A 137 13.11 10.17 -13.96
N ARG A 138 12.81 9.29 -14.93
CA ARG A 138 13.49 9.30 -16.25
C ARG A 138 13.23 10.58 -17.01
N ILE A 139 11.98 11.05 -17.06
CA ILE A 139 11.61 12.30 -17.73
C ILE A 139 12.30 13.49 -17.08
N GLU A 140 12.28 13.59 -15.75
CA GLU A 140 12.94 14.65 -15.01
C GLU A 140 14.47 14.66 -15.24
N THR A 141 15.09 13.49 -15.22
CA THR A 141 16.52 13.33 -15.49
C THR A 141 16.88 13.77 -16.90
N ASP A 142 16.10 13.35 -17.91
CA ASP A 142 16.32 13.76 -19.31
C ASP A 142 16.19 15.28 -19.50
N ASP A 143 15.23 15.89 -18.82
CA ASP A 143 15.01 17.35 -18.86
C ASP A 143 16.18 18.12 -18.21
N LEU A 144 16.66 17.63 -17.07
CA LEU A 144 17.85 18.19 -16.40
C LEU A 144 19.09 18.07 -17.29
N LEU A 145 19.34 16.92 -17.89
CA LEU A 145 20.45 16.69 -18.80
C LEU A 145 20.38 17.61 -20.03
N ARG A 146 19.18 17.77 -20.60
CA ARG A 146 18.96 18.68 -21.75
C ARG A 146 19.24 20.13 -21.38
N ARG A 147 18.77 20.59 -20.22
CA ARG A 147 19.04 21.96 -19.73
C ARG A 147 20.52 22.18 -19.45
N ALA A 148 21.18 21.25 -18.76
CA ALA A 148 22.60 21.30 -18.46
C ALA A 148 23.45 21.38 -19.75
N ARG A 149 23.11 20.52 -20.74
CA ARG A 149 23.74 20.54 -22.08
C ARG A 149 23.57 21.88 -22.78
N GLY A 150 22.36 22.45 -22.76
CA GLY A 150 22.10 23.76 -23.34
C GLY A 150 22.89 24.90 -22.67
N VAL A 151 23.09 24.84 -21.37
CA VAL A 151 23.94 25.79 -20.63
C VAL A 151 25.41 25.66 -21.05
N LEU A 152 25.93 24.45 -21.11
CA LEU A 152 27.33 24.18 -21.53
C LEU A 152 27.59 24.66 -22.96
N MET A 153 26.68 24.39 -23.88
CA MET A 153 26.78 24.85 -25.27
C MET A 153 26.86 26.37 -25.35
N ARG A 154 25.98 27.10 -24.64
CA ARG A 154 25.99 28.58 -24.64
C ARG A 154 27.21 29.15 -23.94
N ARG A 155 27.60 28.59 -22.80
CA ARG A 155 28.71 29.15 -21.97
C ARG A 155 30.08 28.93 -22.59
N HIS A 156 30.27 27.85 -23.32
CA HIS A 156 31.56 27.46 -23.88
C HIS A 156 31.64 27.50 -25.41
N ALA A 157 30.55 27.92 -26.09
CA ALA A 157 30.44 27.95 -27.54
C ALA A 157 30.79 26.60 -28.20
N ILE A 158 30.38 25.49 -27.61
CA ILE A 158 30.67 24.12 -28.08
C ILE A 158 29.42 23.46 -28.70
N SER A 159 29.66 22.46 -29.54
CA SER A 159 28.62 21.67 -30.14
C SER A 159 27.89 20.76 -29.13
N GLU A 160 26.70 20.32 -29.46
CA GLU A 160 25.90 19.38 -28.63
C GLU A 160 26.69 18.08 -28.33
N ARG A 161 27.36 17.55 -29.33
CA ARG A 161 28.20 16.34 -29.21
C ARG A 161 29.34 16.53 -28.21
N GLU A 162 30.00 17.66 -28.25
CA GLU A 162 31.09 17.99 -27.32
C GLU A 162 30.54 18.25 -25.91
N ALA A 163 29.42 18.91 -25.74
CA ALA A 163 28.78 19.13 -24.47
C ALA A 163 28.39 17.79 -23.82
N THR A 164 27.78 16.86 -24.57
CA THR A 164 27.43 15.52 -24.09
C THR A 164 28.67 14.75 -23.66
N ARG A 165 29.76 14.78 -24.42
CA ARG A 165 31.00 14.11 -24.08
C ARG A 165 31.61 14.65 -22.77
N ARG A 166 31.59 15.97 -22.55
CA ARG A 166 32.06 16.60 -21.31
C ARG A 166 31.22 16.23 -20.11
N MET A 167 29.90 16.18 -20.25
CA MET A 167 28.99 15.74 -19.19
C MET A 167 29.26 14.29 -18.80
N GLN A 168 29.43 13.38 -19.76
CA GLN A 168 29.77 11.98 -19.50
C GLN A 168 31.10 11.81 -18.80
N ALA A 169 32.14 12.53 -19.25
CA ALA A 169 33.48 12.51 -18.63
C ALA A 169 33.45 13.00 -17.18
N GLN A 170 32.66 14.04 -16.91
CA GLN A 170 32.48 14.57 -15.55
C GLN A 170 31.74 13.59 -14.65
N ALA A 171 30.66 12.93 -15.13
CA ALA A 171 29.92 11.92 -14.38
C ALA A 171 30.82 10.75 -13.95
N VAL A 172 31.63 10.23 -14.89
CA VAL A 172 32.59 9.14 -14.60
C VAL A 172 33.64 9.59 -13.57
N SER A 173 34.16 10.83 -13.66
CA SER A 173 35.15 11.35 -12.70
C SER A 173 34.59 11.65 -11.31
N SER A 174 33.28 11.88 -11.20
CA SER A 174 32.58 12.18 -9.93
C SER A 174 31.99 10.94 -9.26
N GLY A 175 32.11 9.76 -9.87
CA GLY A 175 31.63 8.49 -9.31
C GLY A 175 30.10 8.36 -9.33
N VAL A 176 29.40 9.05 -10.23
CA VAL A 176 27.96 8.99 -10.44
C VAL A 176 27.65 8.26 -11.74
#